data_e07ea63cc66dce5ab860b7786b703d9c
#
_entry.id   e07ea63cc66dce5ab860b7786b703d9c
#
_cell.length_a   1.000
_cell.length_b   1.000
_cell.length_c   1.000
_cell.angle_alpha   90.00
_cell.angle_beta   90.00
_cell.angle_gamma   90.00
#
_symmetry.space_group_name_H-M   'P 1'
#
loop_
_entity.id
_entity.type
_entity.pdbx_description
1 polymer ?
#
loop_
_entity_poly.entity_id
_entity_poly.type
_entity_poly.pdbx_seq_one_letter_code
_entity_poly.pdbx_strand_id
1 'polypeptide(L)'
;RRSSDLGQTYSQTLENVPIDIKYDSDKYFISGYSYEAEVYLTTTNRIKLDSEINEDTRHFKVVADLSNLSEGSHKAKLQLTNLPSEVSGEVSPQTMSVTIGKKKTKTFKVEGIVSPDQVASGYSIKEIKTGVTEAEVTSDEATINQIDHVVAVLPEEQTLSANYSKPVTLQAVSAEGKILPS
;
A
#
# COMPACT_ATOMS: atom_id res chain seq x y z
N ARG A 1 49.63 14.27 13.07
CA ARG A 1 48.86 13.95 13.15
C ARG A 1 47.76 13.95 13.45
N ARG A 2 47.40 14.07 13.13
CA ARG A 2 46.49 14.05 13.66
C ARG A 2 45.33 13.53 13.58
N SER A 3 45.01 13.02 14.17
CA SER A 3 43.81 12.23 14.36
C SER A 3 42.55 13.05 14.27
N SER A 4 42.59 14.30 14.51
CA SER A 4 41.45 15.18 14.34
C SER A 4 40.91 15.16 12.94
N ASP A 5 41.75 14.89 11.96
CA ASP A 5 41.33 14.81 10.55
C ASP A 5 40.51 13.59 10.28
N LEU A 6 40.61 12.57 11.15
CA LEU A 6 39.90 11.32 11.01
C LEU A 6 38.62 11.27 11.84
N GLY A 7 38.42 12.30 12.68
CA GLY A 7 37.38 12.25 13.68
C GLY A 7 36.03 12.74 13.26
N GLN A 8 35.91 13.41 12.11
CA GLN A 8 34.63 13.99 11.74
C GLN A 8 33.68 12.95 11.16
N THR A 9 32.52 12.86 11.79
CA THR A 9 31.45 11.96 11.35
C THR A 9 30.27 12.78 10.88
N TYR A 10 29.73 12.40 9.76
CA TYR A 10 28.53 12.98 9.19
C TYR A 10 27.38 12.01 9.37
N SER A 11 26.21 12.53 9.63
CA SER A 11 25.03 11.68 9.80
C SER A 11 23.81 12.36 9.23
N GLN A 12 22.85 11.54 8.84
CA GLN A 12 21.58 12.01 8.29
C GLN A 12 20.50 10.96 8.52
N THR A 13 19.34 11.42 8.91
CA THR A 13 18.15 10.58 8.98
C THR A 13 17.33 10.84 7.72
N LEU A 14 17.05 9.78 6.97
CA LEU A 14 16.22 9.83 5.77
C LEU A 14 14.85 9.29 6.12
N GLU A 15 13.82 10.09 5.87
CA GLU A 15 12.44 9.68 6.09
C GLU A 15 11.81 9.21 4.79
N ASN A 16 10.76 8.42 4.90
CA ASN A 16 9.96 7.96 3.76
C ASN A 16 10.79 7.21 2.71
N VAL A 17 11.72 6.37 3.17
CA VAL A 17 12.50 5.53 2.26
C VAL A 17 11.64 4.32 1.87
N PRO A 18 11.42 4.08 0.57
CA PRO A 18 10.59 2.97 0.13
C PRO A 18 11.13 1.61 0.58
N ILE A 19 10.22 0.72 0.94
CA ILE A 19 10.56 -0.67 1.27
C ILE A 19 10.32 -1.52 0.03
N ASP A 20 11.37 -2.22 -0.38
CA ASP A 20 11.29 -3.18 -1.49
C ASP A 20 10.91 -4.55 -0.91
N ILE A 21 9.71 -5.01 -1.20
CA ILE A 21 9.18 -6.25 -0.65
C ILE A 21 9.32 -7.36 -1.69
N LYS A 22 10.07 -8.41 -1.33
CA LYS A 22 10.32 -9.54 -2.22
C LYS A 22 9.42 -10.71 -1.83
N TYR A 23 8.57 -11.14 -2.74
CA TYR A 23 7.68 -12.29 -2.54
C TYR A 23 7.16 -12.76 -3.90
N ASP A 24 6.57 -13.95 -3.91
CA ASP A 24 5.98 -14.50 -5.13
C ASP A 24 4.58 -13.91 -5.33
N SER A 25 4.50 -12.80 -6.09
CA SER A 25 3.26 -12.08 -6.31
C SER A 25 2.29 -12.81 -7.25
N ASP A 26 2.73 -13.89 -7.88
CA ASP A 26 1.83 -14.73 -8.69
C ASP A 26 1.02 -15.66 -7.79
N LYS A 27 1.59 -16.08 -6.66
CA LYS A 27 0.97 -17.04 -5.76
C LYS A 27 0.32 -16.41 -4.54
N TYR A 28 0.84 -15.28 -4.08
CA TYR A 28 0.46 -14.70 -2.80
C TYR A 28 -0.02 -13.27 -2.93
N PHE A 29 -0.89 -12.91 -2.03
CA PHE A 29 -1.36 -11.55 -1.82
C PHE A 29 -0.93 -11.11 -0.43
N ILE A 30 -0.30 -9.95 -0.32
CA ILE A 30 0.15 -9.42 0.96
C ILE A 30 -0.67 -8.22 1.39
N SER A 31 -0.85 -8.07 2.69
CA SER A 31 -1.61 -6.96 3.27
C SER A 31 -1.04 -6.59 4.64
N GLY A 32 -1.46 -5.44 5.15
CA GLY A 32 -1.08 -4.98 6.49
C GLY A 32 0.40 -4.64 6.64
N TYR A 33 1.07 -4.30 5.54
CA TYR A 33 2.50 -3.99 5.55
C TYR A 33 2.73 -2.49 5.42
N SER A 34 3.97 -2.09 5.72
CA SER A 34 4.41 -0.70 5.58
C SER A 34 5.07 -0.48 4.23
N TYR A 35 4.87 0.71 3.66
CA TYR A 35 5.45 1.06 2.35
C TYR A 35 6.80 1.75 2.50
N GLU A 36 7.04 2.36 3.63
CA GLU A 36 8.19 3.23 3.84
C GLU A 36 8.78 3.03 5.23
N ALA A 37 10.08 3.30 5.35
CA ALA A 37 10.79 3.23 6.60
C ALA A 37 11.73 4.43 6.70
N GLU A 38 12.28 4.61 7.90
CA GLU A 38 13.27 5.63 8.19
C GLU A 38 14.65 4.98 8.21
N VAL A 39 15.64 5.65 7.63
CA VAL A 39 17.02 5.15 7.57
C VAL A 39 17.96 6.20 8.14
N TYR A 40 18.76 5.79 9.12
CA TYR A 40 19.79 6.62 9.72
C TYR A 40 21.14 6.21 9.15
N LEU A 41 21.85 7.15 8.55
CA LEU A 41 23.16 6.92 7.92
C LEU A 41 24.25 7.67 8.65
N THR A 42 25.41 7.03 8.80
CA THR A 42 26.62 7.66 9.33
C THR A 42 27.81 7.29 8.48
N THR A 43 28.73 8.23 8.31
CA THR A 43 29.98 8.00 7.57
C THR A 43 30.98 9.10 7.89
N THR A 44 32.25 8.82 7.63
CA THR A 44 33.30 9.85 7.67
C THR A 44 33.54 10.48 6.29
N ASN A 45 32.82 10.00 5.25
CA ASN A 45 32.96 10.49 3.88
C ASN A 45 31.70 11.23 3.45
N ARG A 46 31.76 12.55 3.47
CA ARG A 46 30.62 13.38 3.15
C ARG A 46 30.09 13.19 1.72
N ILE A 47 31.00 12.97 0.79
CA ILE A 47 30.59 12.76 -0.62
C ILE A 47 29.72 11.52 -0.75
N LYS A 48 30.09 10.45 -0.05
CA LYS A 48 29.29 9.22 -0.05
C LYS A 48 27.94 9.44 0.61
N LEU A 49 27.91 10.20 1.70
CA LEU A 49 26.64 10.52 2.36
C LEU A 49 25.71 11.27 1.41
N ASP A 50 26.21 12.31 0.77
CA ASP A 50 25.41 13.11 -0.16
C ASP A 50 24.85 12.28 -1.30
N SER A 51 25.66 11.32 -1.81
CA SER A 51 25.22 10.41 -2.85
C SER A 51 24.06 9.54 -2.41
N GLU A 52 24.03 9.12 -1.15
CA GLU A 52 22.96 8.25 -0.63
C GLU A 52 21.72 9.03 -0.19
N ILE A 53 21.87 10.30 0.17
CA ILE A 53 20.73 11.16 0.49
C ILE A 53 19.88 11.42 -0.76
N ASN A 54 20.53 11.61 -1.89
CA ASN A 54 19.85 11.88 -3.16
C ASN A 54 19.25 10.58 -3.71
N GLU A 55 17.95 10.55 -3.91
CA GLU A 55 17.24 9.37 -4.41
C GLU A 55 17.78 8.90 -5.77
N ASP A 56 18.20 9.82 -6.62
CA ASP A 56 18.68 9.48 -7.98
C ASP A 56 20.04 8.80 -7.98
N THR A 57 20.83 9.02 -6.93
CA THR A 57 22.18 8.44 -6.84
C THR A 57 22.31 7.42 -5.71
N ARG A 58 21.23 7.16 -5.01
CA ARG A 58 21.20 6.22 -3.88
C ARG A 58 21.49 4.79 -4.33
N HIS A 59 22.38 4.12 -3.62
CA HIS A 59 22.75 2.72 -3.88
C HIS A 59 22.01 1.76 -2.95
N PHE A 60 21.82 2.15 -1.69
CA PHE A 60 21.22 1.24 -0.72
C PHE A 60 19.72 1.08 -0.97
N LYS A 61 19.20 -0.03 -0.49
CA LYS A 61 17.77 -0.33 -0.49
C LYS A 61 17.36 -0.88 0.86
N VAL A 62 16.11 -0.62 1.24
CA VAL A 62 15.46 -1.28 2.37
C VAL A 62 14.67 -2.43 1.79
N VAL A 63 14.97 -3.64 2.24
CA VAL A 63 14.38 -4.86 1.67
C VAL A 63 13.69 -5.68 2.75
N ALA A 64 12.47 -6.13 2.47
CA ALA A 64 11.77 -7.14 3.25
C ALA A 64 11.64 -8.36 2.36
N ASP A 65 12.35 -9.43 2.68
CA ASP A 65 12.30 -10.68 1.92
C ASP A 65 11.33 -11.64 2.59
N LEU A 66 10.20 -11.90 1.94
CA LEU A 66 9.15 -12.76 2.45
C LEU A 66 9.22 -14.17 1.87
N SER A 67 10.22 -14.47 1.06
CA SER A 67 10.28 -15.74 0.31
C SER A 67 10.32 -16.99 1.19
N ASN A 68 10.80 -16.85 2.42
CA ASN A 68 10.89 -17.98 3.37
C ASN A 68 9.73 -18.01 4.36
N LEU A 69 8.74 -17.14 4.20
CA LEU A 69 7.61 -17.06 5.12
C LEU A 69 6.41 -17.80 4.54
N SER A 70 5.69 -18.50 5.41
CA SER A 70 4.47 -19.22 5.05
C SER A 70 3.26 -18.26 5.06
N GLU A 71 2.10 -18.78 4.68
CA GLU A 71 0.85 -18.02 4.81
C GLU A 71 0.58 -17.70 6.27
N GLY A 72 -0.08 -16.59 6.51
CA GLY A 72 -0.42 -16.12 7.84
C GLY A 72 0.20 -14.77 8.16
N SER A 73 0.07 -14.36 9.41
CA SER A 73 0.60 -13.09 9.90
C SER A 73 2.02 -13.27 10.41
N HIS A 74 2.90 -12.38 9.99
CA HIS A 74 4.32 -12.43 10.33
C HIS A 74 4.85 -11.05 10.66
N LYS A 75 6.00 -11.05 11.32
CA LYS A 75 6.84 -9.86 11.45
C LYS A 75 8.05 -10.07 10.55
N ALA A 76 8.10 -9.33 9.46
CA ALA A 76 9.18 -9.43 8.49
C ALA A 76 10.31 -8.48 8.86
N LYS A 77 11.53 -8.98 8.76
CA LYS A 77 12.72 -8.18 9.03
C LYS A 77 12.98 -7.20 7.89
N LEU A 78 13.28 -5.96 8.23
CA LEU A 78 13.69 -4.95 7.28
C LEU A 78 15.22 -4.89 7.28
N GLN A 79 15.82 -5.01 6.12
CA GLN A 79 17.27 -5.05 5.97
C GLN A 79 17.74 -3.96 5.03
N LEU A 80 18.86 -3.35 5.39
CA LEU A 80 19.56 -2.46 4.49
C LEU A 80 20.50 -3.29 3.64
N THR A 81 20.39 -3.12 2.33
CA THR A 81 21.26 -3.81 1.37
C THR A 81 21.99 -2.79 0.52
N ASN A 82 23.14 -3.19 0.02
CA ASN A 82 23.90 -2.40 -0.93
C ASN A 82 24.38 -1.05 -0.41
N LEU A 83 24.69 -0.97 0.90
CA LEU A 83 25.33 0.21 1.45
C LEU A 83 26.75 0.32 0.90
N PRO A 84 27.17 1.53 0.49
CA PRO A 84 28.56 1.73 0.06
C PRO A 84 29.53 1.45 1.21
N SER A 85 30.76 1.11 0.88
CA SER A 85 31.80 0.98 1.89
C SER A 85 31.95 2.31 2.66
N GLU A 86 32.30 2.24 3.92
CA GLU A 86 32.47 3.40 4.81
C GLU A 86 31.16 4.07 5.24
N VAL A 87 30.01 3.61 4.73
CA VAL A 87 28.69 4.11 5.14
C VAL A 87 28.04 3.05 6.02
N SER A 88 27.64 3.45 7.24
CA SER A 88 26.85 2.60 8.13
C SER A 88 25.43 3.09 8.18
N GLY A 89 24.51 2.18 8.36
CA GLY A 89 23.09 2.53 8.38
C GLY A 89 22.27 1.65 9.28
N GLU A 90 21.17 2.20 9.75
CA GLU A 90 20.17 1.49 10.53
C GLU A 90 18.78 1.85 9.99
N VAL A 91 17.91 0.86 9.91
CA VAL A 91 16.53 1.06 9.48
C VAL A 91 15.61 1.05 10.71
N SER A 92 14.63 1.93 10.70
CA SER A 92 13.63 2.03 11.77
C SER A 92 12.23 2.07 11.14
N PRO A 93 11.30 1.20 11.55
CA PRO A 93 11.49 0.08 12.48
C PRO A 93 12.36 -1.03 11.89
N GLN A 94 12.79 -1.97 12.69
CA GLN A 94 13.61 -3.09 12.22
C GLN A 94 12.78 -4.25 11.67
N THR A 95 11.48 -4.25 11.97
CA THR A 95 10.54 -5.23 11.47
C THR A 95 9.25 -4.54 11.07
N MET A 96 8.49 -5.17 10.19
CA MET A 96 7.14 -4.74 9.86
C MET A 96 6.18 -5.92 9.95
N SER A 97 4.93 -5.63 10.29
CA SER A 97 3.89 -6.64 10.24
C SER A 97 3.49 -6.86 8.79
N VAL A 98 3.16 -8.09 8.44
CA VAL A 98 2.65 -8.44 7.11
C VAL A 98 1.79 -9.68 7.22
N THR A 99 0.72 -9.73 6.45
CA THR A 99 -0.13 -10.93 6.34
C THR A 99 -0.01 -11.45 4.93
N ILE A 100 0.28 -12.74 4.81
CA ILE A 100 0.46 -13.42 3.52
C ILE A 100 -0.70 -14.39 3.33
N GLY A 101 -1.44 -14.24 2.25
CA GLY A 101 -2.55 -15.13 1.91
C GLY A 101 -2.42 -15.63 0.48
N LYS A 102 -3.18 -16.66 0.14
CA LYS A 102 -3.23 -17.14 -1.24
C LYS A 102 -3.90 -16.09 -2.10
N LYS A 103 -3.29 -15.78 -3.22
CA LYS A 103 -3.85 -14.83 -4.17
C LYS A 103 -5.02 -15.47 -4.90
N LYS A 104 -6.13 -14.74 -4.98
CA LYS A 104 -7.30 -15.17 -5.74
C LYS A 104 -7.90 -13.98 -6.47
N THR A 105 -8.32 -14.20 -7.69
CA THR A 105 -9.01 -13.21 -8.50
C THR A 105 -10.37 -13.78 -8.87
N LYS A 106 -11.40 -12.95 -8.74
CA LYS A 106 -12.76 -13.35 -9.09
C LYS A 106 -13.52 -12.16 -9.64
N THR A 107 -14.41 -12.42 -10.58
CA THR A 107 -15.28 -11.41 -11.17
C THR A 107 -16.59 -11.34 -10.40
N PHE A 108 -16.99 -10.11 -10.05
CA PHE A 108 -18.21 -9.84 -9.31
C PHE A 108 -19.11 -8.89 -10.07
N LYS A 109 -20.42 -9.02 -9.82
CA LYS A 109 -21.40 -8.11 -10.35
C LYS A 109 -21.26 -6.74 -9.67
N VAL A 110 -21.41 -5.67 -10.45
CA VAL A 110 -21.39 -4.29 -9.95
C VAL A 110 -22.81 -3.74 -9.91
N GLU A 111 -23.21 -3.22 -8.76
CA GLU A 111 -24.50 -2.57 -8.57
C GLU A 111 -24.30 -1.12 -8.16
N GLY A 112 -25.10 -0.22 -8.75
CA GLY A 112 -25.09 1.19 -8.35
C GLY A 112 -25.99 1.40 -7.15
N ILE A 113 -25.52 2.13 -6.16
CA ILE A 113 -26.28 2.43 -4.94
C ILE A 113 -26.32 3.93 -4.68
N VAL A 114 -27.50 4.45 -4.39
CA VAL A 114 -27.72 5.84 -4.00
C VAL A 114 -28.56 5.85 -2.75
N SER A 115 -28.12 6.55 -1.70
CA SER A 115 -28.92 6.71 -0.49
C SER A 115 -30.07 7.67 -0.74
N PRO A 116 -31.26 7.43 -0.13
CA PRO A 116 -32.41 8.31 -0.32
C PRO A 116 -32.15 9.77 0.02
N ASP A 117 -31.32 10.04 1.01
CA ASP A 117 -30.95 11.41 1.42
C ASP A 117 -30.03 12.12 0.42
N GLN A 118 -29.50 11.38 -0.57
CA GLN A 118 -28.70 11.96 -1.65
C GLN A 118 -29.55 12.45 -2.83
N VAL A 119 -30.86 12.27 -2.77
CA VAL A 119 -31.80 12.76 -3.78
C VAL A 119 -32.45 14.03 -3.26
N ALA A 120 -32.33 15.11 -4.02
CA ALA A 120 -32.89 16.40 -3.61
C ALA A 120 -34.42 16.31 -3.52
N SER A 121 -34.99 17.13 -2.61
CA SER A 121 -36.44 17.18 -2.40
C SER A 121 -37.17 17.50 -3.71
N GLY A 122 -38.21 16.74 -4.01
CA GLY A 122 -38.97 16.90 -5.24
C GLY A 122 -38.44 16.11 -6.43
N TYR A 123 -37.35 15.40 -6.24
CA TYR A 123 -36.75 14.56 -7.29
C TYR A 123 -36.85 13.08 -6.92
N SER A 124 -36.81 12.23 -7.92
CA SER A 124 -36.78 10.79 -7.73
C SER A 124 -35.80 10.18 -8.74
N ILE A 125 -35.26 9.02 -8.36
CA ILE A 125 -34.35 8.30 -9.25
C ILE A 125 -35.18 7.46 -10.21
N LYS A 126 -34.95 7.65 -11.50
CA LYS A 126 -35.64 6.90 -12.55
C LYS A 126 -34.87 5.63 -12.91
N GLU A 127 -33.56 5.73 -12.96
CA GLU A 127 -32.70 4.62 -13.36
C GLU A 127 -31.29 4.83 -12.83
N ILE A 128 -30.68 3.73 -12.39
CA ILE A 128 -29.27 3.71 -12.00
C ILE A 128 -28.56 2.77 -12.96
N LYS A 129 -27.59 3.31 -13.70
CA LYS A 129 -26.74 2.52 -14.59
C LYS A 129 -25.29 2.66 -14.17
N THR A 130 -24.55 1.56 -14.23
CA THR A 130 -23.10 1.58 -14.06
C THR A 130 -22.47 1.35 -15.43
N GLY A 131 -21.40 2.08 -15.73
CA GLY A 131 -20.67 1.90 -16.99
C GLY A 131 -19.98 0.56 -17.07
N VAL A 132 -19.74 -0.06 -15.91
CA VAL A 132 -19.17 -1.40 -15.79
C VAL A 132 -20.17 -2.26 -15.04
N THR A 133 -20.52 -3.42 -15.59
CA THR A 133 -21.48 -4.35 -14.97
C THR A 133 -20.78 -5.43 -14.15
N GLU A 134 -19.50 -5.63 -14.38
CA GLU A 134 -18.69 -6.60 -13.67
C GLU A 134 -17.34 -5.98 -13.31
N ALA A 135 -16.78 -6.39 -12.18
CA ALA A 135 -15.45 -5.97 -11.74
C ALA A 135 -14.64 -7.18 -11.30
N GLU A 136 -13.40 -7.20 -11.74
CA GLU A 136 -12.45 -8.23 -11.33
C GLU A 136 -11.74 -7.76 -10.07
N VAL A 137 -11.78 -8.57 -9.02
CA VAL A 137 -11.17 -8.24 -7.72
C VAL A 137 -10.10 -9.27 -7.41
N THR A 138 -8.93 -8.78 -7.07
CA THR A 138 -7.81 -9.62 -6.62
C THR A 138 -7.50 -9.32 -5.17
N SER A 139 -7.43 -10.35 -4.34
CA SER A 139 -7.09 -10.23 -2.93
C SER A 139 -6.62 -11.60 -2.42
N ASP A 140 -6.52 -11.74 -1.11
CA ASP A 140 -6.32 -13.05 -0.53
C ASP A 140 -7.61 -13.88 -0.62
N GLU A 141 -7.45 -15.20 -0.64
CA GLU A 141 -8.58 -16.12 -0.82
C GLU A 141 -9.68 -15.93 0.23
N ALA A 142 -9.29 -15.74 1.50
CA ALA A 142 -10.27 -15.56 2.57
C ALA A 142 -11.14 -14.33 2.36
N THR A 143 -10.56 -13.23 1.91
CA THR A 143 -11.30 -12.00 1.61
C THR A 143 -12.20 -12.19 0.40
N ILE A 144 -11.68 -12.79 -0.68
CA ILE A 144 -12.47 -13.05 -1.89
C ILE A 144 -13.69 -13.90 -1.57
N ASN A 145 -13.55 -14.90 -0.70
CA ASN A 145 -14.65 -15.79 -0.33
C ASN A 145 -15.75 -15.09 0.48
N GLN A 146 -15.47 -13.92 1.06
CA GLN A 146 -16.45 -13.13 1.81
C GLN A 146 -17.23 -12.17 0.91
N ILE A 147 -16.76 -11.90 -0.29
CA ILE A 147 -17.39 -10.92 -1.18
C ILE A 147 -18.59 -11.55 -1.89
N ASP A 148 -19.73 -10.87 -1.83
CA ASP A 148 -20.93 -11.25 -2.59
C ASP A 148 -21.00 -10.46 -3.89
N HIS A 149 -20.86 -9.14 -3.80
CA HIS A 149 -20.92 -8.26 -4.97
C HIS A 149 -20.12 -6.99 -4.71
N VAL A 150 -20.03 -6.16 -5.74
CA VAL A 150 -19.33 -4.87 -5.70
C VAL A 150 -20.35 -3.77 -5.91
N VAL A 151 -20.25 -2.69 -5.16
CA VAL A 151 -21.15 -1.55 -5.29
C VAL A 151 -20.41 -0.32 -5.75
N ALA A 152 -21.06 0.45 -6.62
CA ALA A 152 -20.62 1.76 -7.03
C ALA A 152 -21.39 2.77 -6.19
N VAL A 153 -20.72 3.51 -5.33
CA VAL A 153 -21.34 4.37 -4.34
C VAL A 153 -21.11 5.83 -4.67
N LEU A 154 -22.19 6.60 -4.66
CA LEU A 154 -22.12 8.04 -4.86
C LEU A 154 -21.39 8.67 -3.66
N PRO A 155 -20.49 9.67 -3.87
CA PRO A 155 -19.85 10.36 -2.76
C PRO A 155 -20.88 10.94 -1.79
N GLU A 156 -20.61 10.86 -0.48
CA GLU A 156 -21.56 11.28 0.55
C GLU A 156 -22.05 12.72 0.41
N GLU A 157 -21.18 13.62 0.01
CA GLU A 157 -21.50 15.04 -0.15
C GLU A 157 -22.30 15.34 -1.42
N GLN A 158 -22.48 14.35 -2.29
CA GLN A 158 -23.20 14.57 -3.55
C GLN A 158 -24.71 14.49 -3.33
N THR A 159 -25.44 15.52 -3.78
CA THR A 159 -26.90 15.51 -3.77
C THR A 159 -27.37 15.59 -5.22
N LEU A 160 -28.31 14.72 -5.59
CA LEU A 160 -28.81 14.62 -6.95
C LEU A 160 -30.04 15.49 -7.18
N SER A 161 -29.94 16.41 -8.15
CA SER A 161 -31.05 17.25 -8.62
C SER A 161 -31.10 17.30 -10.13
N ALA A 162 -30.26 16.51 -10.80
CA ALA A 162 -30.17 16.41 -12.25
C ALA A 162 -29.51 15.10 -12.61
N ASN A 163 -29.48 14.76 -13.89
CA ASN A 163 -28.76 13.58 -14.35
C ASN A 163 -27.30 13.66 -13.93
N TYR A 164 -26.80 12.55 -13.45
CA TYR A 164 -25.43 12.42 -12.96
C TYR A 164 -24.69 11.33 -13.73
N SER A 165 -23.51 11.66 -14.24
CA SER A 165 -22.67 10.69 -14.94
C SER A 165 -21.21 11.03 -14.69
N LYS A 166 -20.61 10.41 -13.67
CA LYS A 166 -19.22 10.63 -13.28
C LYS A 166 -18.64 9.36 -12.67
N PRO A 167 -17.32 9.22 -12.68
CA PRO A 167 -16.66 8.11 -12.01
C PRO A 167 -16.95 8.12 -10.51
N VAL A 168 -17.12 6.94 -9.94
CA VAL A 168 -17.33 6.74 -8.51
C VAL A 168 -16.46 5.60 -8.02
N THR A 169 -16.28 5.52 -6.70
CA THR A 169 -15.50 4.49 -6.07
C THR A 169 -16.28 3.18 -5.98
N LEU A 170 -15.60 2.06 -6.20
CA LEU A 170 -16.16 0.74 -6.03
C LEU A 170 -15.80 0.20 -4.66
N GLN A 171 -16.75 -0.50 -4.02
CA GLN A 171 -16.57 -1.15 -2.73
C GLN A 171 -17.06 -2.58 -2.79
N ALA A 172 -16.33 -3.49 -2.15
CA ALA A 172 -16.73 -4.88 -2.04
C ALA A 172 -17.68 -5.05 -0.85
N VAL A 173 -18.71 -5.86 -1.03
CA VAL A 173 -19.77 -6.05 -0.02
C VAL A 173 -20.01 -7.53 0.19
N SER A 174 -20.15 -7.94 1.46
CA SER A 174 -20.49 -9.32 1.82
C SER A 174 -21.98 -9.61 1.58
N ALA A 175 -22.34 -10.88 1.67
CA ALA A 175 -23.74 -11.30 1.54
C ALA A 175 -24.65 -10.64 2.57
N GLU A 176 -24.11 -10.28 3.75
CA GLU A 176 -24.85 -9.60 4.82
C GLU A 176 -24.89 -8.09 4.65
N GLY A 177 -24.32 -7.56 3.57
CA GLY A 177 -24.29 -6.13 3.30
C GLY A 177 -23.17 -5.36 3.98
N LYS A 178 -22.21 -6.05 4.55
CA LYS A 178 -21.07 -5.43 5.21
C LYS A 178 -20.01 -5.00 4.20
N ILE A 179 -19.56 -3.75 4.30
CA ILE A 179 -18.47 -3.26 3.44
C ILE A 179 -17.16 -3.88 3.90
N LEU A 180 -16.43 -4.46 2.96
CA LEU A 180 -15.16 -5.11 3.24
C LEU A 180 -14.02 -4.14 2.94
N PRO A 181 -12.93 -4.17 3.74
CA PRO A 181 -11.77 -3.34 3.45
C PRO A 181 -11.16 -3.77 2.13
N SER A 182 -10.74 -2.80 1.36
CA SER A 182 -10.08 -3.06 0.07
C SER A 182 -8.64 -3.52 0.26
#